data_1ca805d52ba5823f0f2fafa99341780d
#
_entry.id   1ca805d52ba5823f0f2fafa99341780d
#
_cell.length_a   1.000
_cell.length_b   1.000
_cell.length_c   1.000
_cell.angle_alpha   90.00
_cell.angle_beta   90.00
_cell.angle_gamma   90.00
#
_symmetry.space_group_name_H-M   'P 1'
#
loop_
_entity.id
_entity.type
_entity.pdbx_description
1 polymer ?
#
loop_
_entity_poly.entity_id
_entity_poly.type
_entity_poly.pdbx_seq_one_letter_code
_entity_poly.pdbx_strand_id
1 'polypeptide(L)'
;AIHFLLALGLTLSVTNCFAQISKEQAKERKALVKSSKSELNEKATKTARKEAKKLIKEGWKSAPGALPLEKQLDKSYIMQMEYDEDMFPKFIMAEAMSIGQNYDAAKMQALELAKQNLAGQIQTEVTALIENTVANKQLEPEDAASVVQSISAGKSLISQSIGRVIPVVELYRTTSNKNKEVLMRIAYNATMAKTAAKKVVKENLEKRGDDLHEKLDKLLGW
;
A
#
# COMPACT_ATOMS: atom_id res chain seq x y z
N ALA A 1 31.87 -30.63 60.95
CA ALA A 1 31.71 -30.53 59.51
C ALA A 1 30.54 -29.56 59.21
N ILE A 2 30.86 -28.35 58.87
CA ILE A 2 29.85 -27.31 58.55
C ILE A 2 29.88 -27.15 57.01
N HIS A 3 28.75 -27.48 56.35
CA HIS A 3 28.58 -27.27 54.90
C HIS A 3 28.02 -25.88 54.69
N PHE A 4 28.79 -25.05 54.01
CA PHE A 4 28.37 -23.72 53.54
C PHE A 4 27.77 -23.86 52.16
N LEU A 5 26.47 -23.75 52.03
CA LEU A 5 25.77 -23.70 50.76
C LEU A 5 25.78 -22.27 50.23
N LEU A 6 26.57 -22.04 49.17
CA LEU A 6 26.57 -20.75 48.44
C LEU A 6 25.40 -20.79 47.42
N ALA A 7 24.34 -20.05 47.71
CA ALA A 7 23.26 -19.82 46.76
C ALA A 7 23.67 -18.66 45.83
N LEU A 8 24.00 -19.04 44.58
CA LEU A 8 24.28 -18.09 43.49
C LEU A 8 22.96 -17.56 42.94
N GLY A 9 22.54 -16.40 43.36
CA GLY A 9 21.36 -15.71 42.84
C GLY A 9 21.65 -15.16 41.46
N LEU A 10 21.12 -15.78 40.41
CA LEU A 10 21.09 -15.25 39.05
C LEU A 10 19.98 -14.19 38.95
N THR A 11 20.35 -12.90 39.09
CA THR A 11 19.45 -11.79 38.79
C THR A 11 19.39 -11.63 37.26
N LEU A 12 18.32 -12.14 36.63
CA LEU A 12 17.98 -11.78 35.26
C LEU A 12 17.58 -10.29 35.23
N SER A 13 18.53 -9.44 34.84
CA SER A 13 18.25 -8.06 34.47
C SER A 13 17.54 -8.07 33.12
N VAL A 14 16.21 -8.00 33.13
CA VAL A 14 15.40 -7.69 31.95
C VAL A 14 15.67 -6.24 31.58
N THR A 15 16.66 -6.02 30.71
CA THR A 15 16.86 -4.72 30.06
C THR A 15 15.69 -4.47 29.13
N ASN A 16 14.72 -3.66 29.59
CA ASN A 16 13.69 -3.09 28.74
C ASN A 16 14.37 -2.21 27.68
N CYS A 17 14.61 -2.79 26.50
CA CYS A 17 15.11 -2.08 25.33
C CYS A 17 13.96 -1.28 24.72
N PHE A 18 13.48 -0.23 25.42
CA PHE A 18 12.72 0.83 24.79
C PHE A 18 13.71 1.58 23.89
N ALA A 19 13.53 1.46 22.58
CA ALA A 19 14.30 2.21 21.62
C ALA A 19 14.14 3.72 21.91
N GLN A 20 15.14 4.30 22.56
CA GLN A 20 15.14 5.71 22.94
C GLN A 20 15.29 6.51 21.65
N ILE A 21 14.23 7.24 21.26
CA ILE A 21 14.22 8.09 20.06
C ILE A 21 15.38 9.09 20.16
N SER A 22 16.27 9.12 19.17
CA SER A 22 17.39 10.06 19.15
C SER A 22 16.90 11.52 19.12
N LYS A 23 17.73 12.45 19.56
CA LYS A 23 17.39 13.89 19.49
C LYS A 23 17.09 14.35 18.05
N GLU A 24 17.79 13.78 17.08
CA GLU A 24 17.58 14.06 15.65
C GLU A 24 16.22 13.53 15.19
N GLN A 25 15.90 12.27 15.46
CA GLN A 25 14.58 11.69 15.17
C GLN A 25 13.45 12.47 15.84
N ALA A 26 13.65 12.95 17.07
CA ALA A 26 12.65 13.78 17.75
C ALA A 26 12.50 15.17 17.07
N LYS A 27 13.57 15.74 16.53
CA LYS A 27 13.55 17.00 15.78
C LYS A 27 12.83 16.82 14.43
N GLU A 28 13.15 15.76 13.70
CA GLU A 28 12.48 15.41 12.44
C GLU A 28 10.99 15.16 12.65
N ARG A 29 10.63 14.40 13.69
CA ARG A 29 9.23 14.16 14.04
C ARG A 29 8.48 15.47 14.35
N LYS A 30 9.10 16.40 15.05
CA LYS A 30 8.50 17.73 15.32
C LYS A 30 8.34 18.54 14.03
N ALA A 31 9.30 18.48 13.12
CA ALA A 31 9.23 19.15 11.82
C ALA A 31 8.09 18.56 10.98
N LEU A 32 7.97 17.23 10.91
CA LEU A 32 6.87 16.54 10.22
C LEU A 32 5.50 16.89 10.79
N VAL A 33 5.36 16.94 12.14
CA VAL A 33 4.10 17.34 12.78
C VAL A 33 3.76 18.80 12.47
N LYS A 34 4.75 19.69 12.41
CA LYS A 34 4.54 21.10 12.05
C LYS A 34 4.10 21.25 10.60
N SER A 35 4.76 20.54 9.68
CA SER A 35 4.38 20.49 8.25
C SER A 35 2.95 19.95 8.07
N SER A 36 2.63 18.82 8.69
CA SER A 36 1.28 18.22 8.63
C SER A 36 0.19 19.18 9.15
N LYS A 37 0.48 19.94 10.21
CA LYS A 37 -0.46 20.97 10.72
C LYS A 37 -0.64 22.12 9.74
N SER A 38 0.43 22.54 9.04
CA SER A 38 0.34 23.56 7.99
C SER A 38 -0.55 23.07 6.85
N GLU A 39 -0.30 21.86 6.34
CA GLU A 39 -1.11 21.26 5.27
C GLU A 39 -2.59 21.13 5.64
N LEU A 40 -2.91 20.77 6.89
CA LEU A 40 -4.29 20.71 7.37
C LEU A 40 -4.99 22.06 7.37
N ASN A 41 -4.27 23.15 7.61
CA ASN A 41 -4.80 24.52 7.66
C ASN A 41 -4.89 25.18 6.28
N GLU A 42 -4.12 24.72 5.30
CA GLU A 42 -4.17 25.24 3.95
C GLU A 42 -5.51 24.94 3.27
N LYS A 43 -5.95 25.84 2.38
CA LYS A 43 -7.15 25.56 1.58
C LYS A 43 -6.82 24.52 0.52
N ALA A 44 -7.69 23.54 0.34
CA ALA A 44 -7.60 22.59 -0.76
C ALA A 44 -7.58 23.33 -2.11
N THR A 45 -6.97 22.72 -3.13
CA THR A 45 -6.89 23.29 -4.49
C THR A 45 -8.29 23.60 -5.06
N LYS A 46 -8.33 24.48 -6.03
CA LYS A 46 -9.60 24.83 -6.70
C LYS A 46 -10.26 23.61 -7.35
N THR A 47 -9.46 22.71 -7.90
CA THR A 47 -9.92 21.46 -8.52
C THR A 47 -10.56 20.54 -7.49
N ALA A 48 -9.87 20.24 -6.40
CA ALA A 48 -10.39 19.41 -5.32
C ALA A 48 -11.69 19.95 -4.74
N ARG A 49 -11.77 21.28 -4.51
CA ARG A 49 -12.99 21.91 -4.01
C ARG A 49 -14.15 21.86 -5.01
N LYS A 50 -13.87 21.93 -6.33
CA LYS A 50 -14.91 21.84 -7.38
C LYS A 50 -15.46 20.40 -7.43
N GLU A 51 -14.60 19.41 -7.39
CA GLU A 51 -14.97 17.98 -7.37
C GLU A 51 -15.70 17.62 -6.08
N ALA A 52 -15.20 18.06 -4.92
CA ALA A 52 -15.88 17.88 -3.65
C ALA A 52 -17.33 18.40 -3.67
N LYS A 53 -17.56 19.59 -4.22
CA LYS A 53 -18.92 20.13 -4.37
C LYS A 53 -19.81 19.26 -5.25
N LYS A 54 -19.27 18.63 -6.30
CA LYS A 54 -20.01 17.70 -7.15
C LYS A 54 -20.40 16.46 -6.38
N LEU A 55 -19.45 15.83 -5.71
CA LEU A 55 -19.68 14.63 -4.90
C LEU A 55 -20.67 14.87 -3.76
N ILE A 56 -20.59 16.04 -3.09
CA ILE A 56 -21.54 16.41 -2.05
C ILE A 56 -22.98 16.51 -2.61
N LYS A 57 -23.14 17.06 -3.82
CA LYS A 57 -24.46 17.11 -4.48
C LYS A 57 -25.00 15.74 -4.83
N GLU A 58 -24.12 14.78 -5.09
CA GLU A 58 -24.44 13.38 -5.31
C GLU A 58 -24.72 12.59 -3.99
N GLY A 59 -24.66 13.29 -2.85
CA GLY A 59 -24.96 12.71 -1.52
C GLY A 59 -23.77 12.13 -0.80
N TRP A 60 -22.56 12.22 -1.37
CA TRP A 60 -21.34 11.73 -0.73
C TRP A 60 -20.94 12.57 0.48
N LYS A 61 -20.46 11.91 1.51
CA LYS A 61 -19.97 12.51 2.76
C LYS A 61 -18.65 11.87 3.16
N SER A 62 -17.79 12.65 3.80
CA SER A 62 -16.58 12.09 4.43
C SER A 62 -16.97 11.16 5.58
N ALA A 63 -16.20 10.09 5.75
CA ALA A 63 -16.37 9.19 6.88
C ALA A 63 -16.15 9.93 8.22
N PRO A 64 -16.79 9.49 9.31
CA PRO A 64 -16.55 10.05 10.64
C PRO A 64 -15.06 9.94 11.01
N GLY A 65 -14.47 11.06 11.42
CA GLY A 65 -13.04 11.12 11.78
C GLY A 65 -12.07 11.22 10.61
N ALA A 66 -12.54 11.12 9.36
CA ALA A 66 -11.71 11.36 8.17
C ALA A 66 -11.54 12.86 7.88
N LEU A 67 -10.56 13.21 7.04
CA LEU A 67 -10.39 14.57 6.55
C LEU A 67 -11.63 15.06 5.79
N PRO A 68 -11.88 16.39 5.72
CA PRO A 68 -12.89 16.94 4.83
C PRO A 68 -12.70 16.44 3.39
N LEU A 69 -13.79 16.27 2.65
CA LEU A 69 -13.82 15.66 1.32
C LEU A 69 -12.83 16.33 0.36
N GLU A 70 -12.81 17.66 0.33
CA GLU A 70 -11.86 18.42 -0.51
C GLU A 70 -10.40 18.20 -0.15
N LYS A 71 -10.11 17.92 1.13
CA LYS A 71 -8.76 17.62 1.60
C LYS A 71 -8.33 16.18 1.25
N GLN A 72 -9.26 15.24 1.29
CA GLN A 72 -9.00 13.88 0.85
C GLN A 72 -8.68 13.83 -0.65
N LEU A 73 -9.45 14.55 -1.48
CA LEU A 73 -9.21 14.65 -2.91
C LEU A 73 -7.88 15.35 -3.21
N ASP A 74 -7.59 16.44 -2.52
CA ASP A 74 -6.34 17.19 -2.67
C ASP A 74 -5.12 16.31 -2.39
N LYS A 75 -5.14 15.59 -1.25
CA LYS A 75 -4.11 14.60 -0.92
C LYS A 75 -3.97 13.52 -1.99
N SER A 76 -5.10 13.04 -2.51
CA SER A 76 -5.11 12.05 -3.58
C SER A 76 -4.38 12.56 -4.83
N TYR A 77 -4.64 13.80 -5.25
CA TYR A 77 -3.98 14.41 -6.41
C TYR A 77 -2.48 14.61 -6.19
N ILE A 78 -2.09 15.08 -4.99
CA ILE A 78 -0.68 15.27 -4.66
C ILE A 78 0.05 13.92 -4.74
N MET A 79 -0.49 12.88 -4.12
CA MET A 79 0.13 11.54 -4.13
C MET A 79 0.23 10.93 -5.53
N GLN A 80 -0.72 11.24 -6.43
CA GLN A 80 -0.65 10.80 -7.83
C GLN A 80 0.48 11.48 -8.62
N MET A 81 0.92 12.67 -8.19
CA MET A 81 1.96 13.45 -8.83
C MET A 81 3.31 13.34 -8.11
N GLU A 82 3.42 12.53 -7.07
CA GLU A 82 4.68 12.26 -6.41
C GLU A 82 5.50 11.24 -7.22
N TYR A 83 6.74 11.63 -7.55
CA TYR A 83 7.72 10.80 -8.24
C TYR A 83 8.90 10.51 -7.31
N ASP A 84 9.56 9.40 -7.53
CA ASP A 84 10.84 9.09 -6.89
C ASP A 84 12.01 9.81 -7.60
N GLU A 85 13.24 9.55 -7.15
CA GLU A 85 14.46 10.16 -7.71
C GLU A 85 14.68 9.78 -9.18
N ASP A 86 14.18 8.63 -9.61
CA ASP A 86 14.28 8.11 -10.98
C ASP A 86 13.08 8.53 -11.86
N MET A 87 12.23 9.44 -11.37
CA MET A 87 11.02 9.94 -12.06
C MET A 87 9.94 8.87 -12.29
N PHE A 88 9.91 7.81 -11.50
CA PHE A 88 8.80 6.87 -11.47
C PHE A 88 7.74 7.28 -10.43
N PRO A 89 6.45 6.96 -10.67
CA PRO A 89 5.40 7.21 -9.67
C PRO A 89 5.73 6.53 -8.33
N LYS A 90 5.71 7.33 -7.26
CA LYS A 90 6.03 6.84 -5.92
C LYS A 90 4.94 5.98 -5.30
N PHE A 91 3.69 6.16 -5.77
CA PHE A 91 2.53 5.44 -5.29
C PHE A 91 1.72 4.84 -6.43
N ILE A 92 1.29 3.61 -6.24
CA ILE A 92 0.24 2.97 -7.03
C ILE A 92 -1.06 3.18 -6.29
N MET A 93 -2.11 3.62 -6.98
CA MET A 93 -3.41 3.92 -6.38
C MET A 93 -4.50 3.05 -6.97
N ALA A 94 -5.38 2.58 -6.13
CA ALA A 94 -6.56 1.83 -6.57
C ALA A 94 -7.81 2.33 -5.85
N GLU A 95 -8.95 2.24 -6.53
CA GLU A 95 -10.24 2.64 -6.02
C GLU A 95 -11.25 1.53 -6.19
N ALA A 96 -12.18 1.44 -5.27
CA ALA A 96 -13.34 0.58 -5.37
C ALA A 96 -14.55 1.17 -4.63
N MET A 97 -15.72 0.75 -5.04
CA MET A 97 -16.98 1.05 -4.37
C MET A 97 -17.67 -0.25 -3.96
N SER A 98 -18.39 -0.20 -2.85
CA SER A 98 -19.20 -1.32 -2.39
C SER A 98 -20.47 -0.83 -1.68
N ILE A 99 -21.49 -1.66 -1.72
CA ILE A 99 -22.76 -1.42 -1.04
C ILE A 99 -22.93 -2.51 0.03
N GLY A 100 -23.23 -2.09 1.26
CA GLY A 100 -23.51 -2.99 2.37
C GLY A 100 -24.72 -2.53 3.18
N GLN A 101 -25.26 -3.41 4.02
CA GLN A 101 -26.39 -3.09 4.90
C GLN A 101 -26.05 -1.97 5.90
N ASN A 102 -24.78 -1.90 6.30
CA ASN A 102 -24.24 -0.86 7.16
C ASN A 102 -22.91 -0.34 6.62
N TYR A 103 -22.41 0.74 7.23
CA TYR A 103 -21.18 1.39 6.82
C TYR A 103 -19.96 0.48 6.93
N ASP A 104 -19.82 -0.27 8.02
CA ASP A 104 -18.62 -1.09 8.26
C ASP A 104 -18.53 -2.25 7.26
N ALA A 105 -19.65 -2.91 6.96
CA ALA A 105 -19.70 -3.97 5.95
C ALA A 105 -19.33 -3.44 4.56
N ALA A 106 -19.91 -2.30 4.15
CA ALA A 106 -19.58 -1.66 2.88
C ALA A 106 -18.11 -1.22 2.83
N LYS A 107 -17.59 -0.64 3.91
CA LYS A 107 -16.19 -0.21 4.02
C LYS A 107 -15.22 -1.37 3.90
N MET A 108 -15.42 -2.45 4.63
CA MET A 108 -14.55 -3.63 4.59
C MET A 108 -14.53 -4.23 3.18
N GLN A 109 -15.68 -4.35 2.55
CA GLN A 109 -15.78 -4.87 1.18
C GLN A 109 -15.14 -3.92 0.16
N ALA A 110 -15.36 -2.60 0.27
CA ALA A 110 -14.72 -1.62 -0.61
C ALA A 110 -13.19 -1.64 -0.47
N LEU A 111 -12.67 -1.76 0.75
CA LEU A 111 -11.23 -1.86 1.00
C LEU A 111 -10.63 -3.13 0.37
N GLU A 112 -11.31 -4.27 0.53
CA GLU A 112 -10.84 -5.53 -0.04
C GLU A 112 -10.86 -5.50 -1.58
N LEU A 113 -11.92 -4.97 -2.18
CA LEU A 113 -11.98 -4.76 -3.63
C LEU A 113 -10.90 -3.79 -4.13
N ALA A 114 -10.63 -2.72 -3.38
CA ALA A 114 -9.56 -1.78 -3.73
C ALA A 114 -8.19 -2.47 -3.68
N LYS A 115 -7.92 -3.35 -2.71
CA LYS A 115 -6.69 -4.16 -2.66
C LYS A 115 -6.58 -5.13 -3.83
N GLN A 116 -7.68 -5.76 -4.22
CA GLN A 116 -7.71 -6.65 -5.39
C GLN A 116 -7.45 -5.88 -6.70
N ASN A 117 -7.99 -4.66 -6.83
CA ASN A 117 -7.71 -3.77 -7.95
C ASN A 117 -6.23 -3.34 -7.95
N LEU A 118 -5.68 -3.01 -6.78
CA LEU A 118 -4.27 -2.69 -6.62
C LEU A 118 -3.37 -3.86 -7.03
N ALA A 119 -3.68 -5.09 -6.59
CA ALA A 119 -2.96 -6.29 -7.00
C ALA A 119 -3.00 -6.51 -8.52
N GLY A 120 -4.13 -6.21 -9.17
CA GLY A 120 -4.25 -6.25 -10.62
C GLY A 120 -3.35 -5.23 -11.33
N GLN A 121 -3.22 -4.02 -10.80
CA GLN A 121 -2.32 -3.00 -11.35
C GLN A 121 -0.86 -3.42 -11.17
N ILE A 122 -0.47 -3.89 -9.99
CA ILE A 122 0.88 -4.40 -9.73
C ILE A 122 1.22 -5.55 -10.71
N GLN A 123 0.28 -6.48 -10.92
CA GLN A 123 0.43 -7.55 -11.90
C GLN A 123 0.70 -6.99 -13.30
N THR A 124 -0.09 -6.03 -13.75
CA THR A 124 0.05 -5.41 -15.07
C THR A 124 1.40 -4.72 -15.24
N GLU A 125 1.84 -3.94 -14.24
CA GLU A 125 3.13 -3.24 -14.29
C GLU A 125 4.30 -4.22 -14.33
N VAL A 126 4.27 -5.28 -13.54
CA VAL A 126 5.32 -6.29 -13.53
C VAL A 126 5.33 -7.08 -14.85
N THR A 127 4.16 -7.42 -15.40
CA THR A 127 4.07 -8.05 -16.71
C THR A 127 4.69 -7.17 -17.79
N ALA A 128 4.35 -5.89 -17.85
CA ALA A 128 4.94 -4.95 -18.80
C ALA A 128 6.47 -4.83 -18.64
N LEU A 129 6.97 -4.88 -17.43
CA LEU A 129 8.42 -4.87 -17.16
C LEU A 129 9.10 -6.12 -17.75
N ILE A 130 8.50 -7.30 -17.57
CA ILE A 130 9.00 -8.56 -18.14
C ILE A 130 8.98 -8.52 -19.68
N GLU A 131 7.89 -8.07 -20.29
CA GLU A 131 7.78 -7.94 -21.74
C GLU A 131 8.86 -6.99 -22.31
N ASN A 132 9.16 -5.91 -21.62
CA ASN A 132 10.25 -5.00 -21.98
C ASN A 132 11.64 -5.67 -21.90
N THR A 133 11.88 -6.58 -20.94
CA THR A 133 13.14 -7.34 -20.87
C THR A 133 13.30 -8.29 -22.06
N VAL A 134 12.22 -8.89 -22.55
CA VAL A 134 12.23 -9.68 -23.80
C VAL A 134 12.54 -8.78 -25.01
N ALA A 135 11.84 -7.66 -25.15
CA ALA A 135 12.07 -6.72 -26.23
C ALA A 135 13.52 -6.24 -26.29
N ASN A 136 14.18 -6.11 -25.16
CA ASN A 136 15.59 -5.73 -25.05
C ASN A 136 16.56 -6.95 -25.14
N LYS A 137 16.07 -8.15 -25.46
CA LYS A 137 16.85 -9.40 -25.55
C LYS A 137 17.63 -9.75 -24.27
N GLN A 138 17.09 -9.39 -23.12
CA GLN A 138 17.68 -9.70 -21.82
C GLN A 138 17.10 -10.98 -21.19
N LEU A 139 15.93 -11.41 -21.70
CA LEU A 139 15.22 -12.62 -21.27
C LEU A 139 14.67 -13.34 -22.49
N GLU A 140 14.77 -14.66 -22.51
CA GLU A 140 14.19 -15.48 -23.58
C GLU A 140 12.65 -15.49 -23.50
N PRO A 141 11.95 -15.59 -24.65
CA PRO A 141 10.47 -15.55 -24.67
C PRO A 141 9.81 -16.63 -23.82
N GLU A 142 10.36 -17.84 -23.77
CA GLU A 142 9.87 -18.96 -22.98
C GLU A 142 10.00 -18.70 -21.47
N ASP A 143 11.11 -18.13 -21.03
CA ASP A 143 11.37 -17.72 -19.66
C ASP A 143 10.37 -16.63 -19.24
N ALA A 144 10.18 -15.63 -20.10
CA ALA A 144 9.21 -14.54 -19.86
C ALA A 144 7.79 -15.07 -19.74
N ALA A 145 7.38 -16.00 -20.63
CA ALA A 145 6.05 -16.61 -20.57
C ALA A 145 5.82 -17.35 -19.24
N SER A 146 6.83 -18.07 -18.74
CA SER A 146 6.77 -18.73 -17.42
C SER A 146 6.58 -17.73 -16.30
N VAL A 147 7.28 -16.60 -16.31
CA VAL A 147 7.17 -15.55 -15.30
C VAL A 147 5.80 -14.88 -15.35
N VAL A 148 5.33 -14.49 -16.53
CA VAL A 148 4.00 -13.89 -16.73
C VAL A 148 2.90 -14.83 -16.26
N GLN A 149 3.01 -16.14 -16.53
CA GLN A 149 2.07 -17.13 -16.02
C GLN A 149 2.09 -17.21 -14.49
N SER A 150 3.28 -17.16 -13.88
CA SER A 150 3.44 -17.18 -12.42
C SER A 150 2.83 -15.92 -11.76
N ILE A 151 3.01 -14.76 -12.38
CA ILE A 151 2.40 -13.49 -11.94
C ILE A 151 0.89 -13.56 -12.05
N SER A 152 0.36 -14.05 -13.17
CA SER A 152 -1.07 -14.17 -13.41
C SER A 152 -1.75 -15.11 -12.43
N ALA A 153 -1.13 -16.26 -12.15
CA ALA A 153 -1.60 -17.20 -11.13
C ALA A 153 -1.48 -16.63 -9.71
N GLY A 154 -0.53 -15.70 -9.49
CA GLY A 154 -0.21 -15.12 -8.19
C GLY A 154 -1.05 -13.91 -7.77
N LYS A 155 -2.02 -13.44 -8.56
CA LYS A 155 -2.78 -12.21 -8.26
C LYS A 155 -3.38 -12.20 -6.84
N SER A 156 -4.00 -13.28 -6.41
CA SER A 156 -4.57 -13.39 -5.07
C SER A 156 -3.50 -13.39 -3.98
N LEU A 157 -2.33 -13.99 -4.26
CA LEU A 157 -1.17 -13.98 -3.37
C LEU A 157 -0.54 -12.60 -3.28
N ILE A 158 -0.48 -11.87 -4.40
CA ILE A 158 -0.06 -10.46 -4.39
C ILE A 158 -1.00 -9.65 -3.49
N SER A 159 -2.32 -9.79 -3.64
CA SER A 159 -3.30 -9.11 -2.79
C SER A 159 -3.10 -9.41 -1.30
N GLN A 160 -2.82 -10.66 -0.94
CA GLN A 160 -2.51 -11.06 0.44
C GLN A 160 -1.16 -10.53 0.93
N SER A 161 -0.19 -10.39 0.04
CA SER A 161 1.16 -9.87 0.34
C SER A 161 1.20 -8.34 0.45
N ILE A 162 0.18 -7.65 -0.06
CA ILE A 162 0.01 -6.21 0.14
C ILE A 162 -0.21 -5.96 1.64
N GLY A 163 0.77 -5.35 2.26
CA GLY A 163 0.72 -5.00 3.67
C GLY A 163 -0.22 -3.81 3.96
N ARG A 164 0.23 -2.90 4.80
CA ARG A 164 -0.56 -1.73 5.16
C ARG A 164 -0.68 -0.76 3.99
N VAL A 165 -1.90 -0.58 3.48
CA VAL A 165 -2.24 0.46 2.51
C VAL A 165 -2.59 1.77 3.20
N ILE A 166 -2.51 2.88 2.47
CA ILE A 166 -2.88 4.22 2.95
C ILE A 166 -4.27 4.55 2.38
N PRO A 167 -5.34 4.60 3.19
CA PRO A 167 -6.60 5.16 2.74
C PRO A 167 -6.43 6.66 2.45
N VAL A 168 -6.71 7.07 1.22
CA VAL A 168 -6.55 8.45 0.77
C VAL A 168 -7.90 9.13 0.65
N VAL A 169 -8.88 8.40 0.09
CA VAL A 169 -10.27 8.86 0.00
C VAL A 169 -11.17 7.80 0.61
N GLU A 170 -12.02 8.23 1.55
CA GLU A 170 -13.03 7.38 2.19
C GLU A 170 -14.31 8.20 2.30
N LEU A 171 -15.24 7.91 1.40
CA LEU A 171 -16.53 8.58 1.32
C LEU A 171 -17.65 7.56 1.46
N TYR A 172 -18.80 8.02 1.96
CA TYR A 172 -19.98 7.20 2.01
C TYR A 172 -21.24 8.00 1.66
N ARG A 173 -22.26 7.28 1.20
CA ARG A 173 -23.61 7.82 1.05
C ARG A 173 -24.63 6.76 1.41
N THR A 174 -25.87 7.20 1.60
CA THR A 174 -27.01 6.31 1.82
C THR A 174 -27.76 6.15 0.51
N THR A 175 -27.96 4.92 0.08
CA THR A 175 -28.74 4.59 -1.12
C THR A 175 -30.26 4.70 -0.84
N SER A 176 -31.05 4.67 -1.90
CA SER A 176 -32.53 4.68 -1.80
C SER A 176 -33.07 3.55 -0.90
N ASN A 177 -32.40 2.39 -0.90
CA ASN A 177 -32.76 1.21 -0.08
C ASN A 177 -32.22 1.27 1.35
N LYS A 178 -31.78 2.44 1.83
CA LYS A 178 -31.17 2.67 3.14
C LYS A 178 -29.82 1.96 3.37
N ASN A 179 -29.31 1.21 2.41
CA ASN A 179 -27.97 0.65 2.44
C ASN A 179 -26.91 1.76 2.44
N LYS A 180 -25.70 1.41 2.84
CA LYS A 180 -24.53 2.31 2.75
C LYS A 180 -23.70 1.93 1.54
N GLU A 181 -23.38 2.93 0.73
CA GLU A 181 -22.40 2.81 -0.33
C GLU A 181 -21.13 3.52 0.13
N VAL A 182 -20.00 2.85 0.01
CA VAL A 182 -18.67 3.37 0.39
C VAL A 182 -17.78 3.39 -0.84
N LEU A 183 -17.14 4.53 -1.07
CA LEU A 183 -16.04 4.70 -2.03
C LEU A 183 -14.74 4.75 -1.25
N MET A 184 -13.80 3.87 -1.61
CA MET A 184 -12.49 3.76 -1.00
C MET A 184 -11.42 3.90 -2.07
N ARG A 185 -10.53 4.89 -1.91
CA ARG A 185 -9.29 5.01 -2.69
C ARG A 185 -8.11 4.80 -1.76
N ILE A 186 -7.24 3.90 -2.13
CA ILE A 186 -6.03 3.55 -1.39
C ILE A 186 -4.79 3.87 -2.20
N ALA A 187 -3.70 4.18 -1.51
CA ALA A 187 -2.37 4.30 -2.09
C ALA A 187 -1.43 3.27 -1.47
N TYR A 188 -0.50 2.77 -2.27
CA TYR A 188 0.53 1.84 -1.85
C TYR A 188 1.87 2.24 -2.46
N ASN A 189 2.94 2.17 -1.68
CA ASN A 189 4.27 2.54 -2.16
C ASN A 189 4.71 1.61 -3.29
N ALA A 190 5.16 2.16 -4.43
CA ALA A 190 5.52 1.41 -5.63
C ALA A 190 6.70 0.45 -5.39
N THR A 191 7.69 0.84 -4.58
CA THR A 191 8.83 -0.04 -4.23
C THR A 191 8.35 -1.24 -3.40
N MET A 192 7.44 -1.03 -2.45
CA MET A 192 6.84 -2.12 -1.67
C MET A 192 5.97 -3.02 -2.56
N ALA A 193 5.30 -2.45 -3.57
CA ALA A 193 4.52 -3.21 -4.53
C ALA A 193 5.39 -4.15 -5.37
N LYS A 194 6.51 -3.65 -5.89
CA LYS A 194 7.53 -4.45 -6.59
C LYS A 194 8.04 -5.60 -5.70
N THR A 195 8.36 -5.28 -4.44
CA THR A 195 8.83 -6.29 -3.46
C THR A 195 7.77 -7.38 -3.20
N ALA A 196 6.51 -7.01 -3.06
CA ALA A 196 5.42 -7.96 -2.88
C ALA A 196 5.25 -8.88 -4.11
N ALA A 197 5.31 -8.31 -5.32
CA ALA A 197 5.25 -9.07 -6.55
C ALA A 197 6.45 -10.02 -6.71
N LYS A 198 7.67 -9.53 -6.47
CA LYS A 198 8.90 -10.33 -6.47
C LYS A 198 8.76 -11.57 -5.59
N LYS A 199 8.32 -11.38 -4.34
CA LYS A 199 8.14 -12.48 -3.40
C LYS A 199 7.20 -13.56 -3.95
N VAL A 200 6.06 -13.15 -4.50
CA VAL A 200 5.07 -14.08 -5.07
C VAL A 200 5.62 -14.83 -6.28
N VAL A 201 6.32 -14.11 -7.19
CA VAL A 201 6.95 -14.73 -8.37
C VAL A 201 7.98 -15.76 -7.94
N LYS A 202 8.88 -15.37 -7.03
CA LYS A 202 9.92 -16.26 -6.50
C LYS A 202 9.33 -17.53 -5.89
N GLU A 203 8.36 -17.40 -4.98
CA GLU A 203 7.72 -18.55 -4.33
C GLU A 203 7.00 -19.48 -5.34
N ASN A 204 6.42 -18.92 -6.42
CA ASN A 204 5.78 -19.72 -7.44
C ASN A 204 6.79 -20.46 -8.34
N LEU A 205 7.90 -19.80 -8.71
CA LEU A 205 8.96 -20.43 -9.50
C LEU A 205 9.69 -21.52 -8.71
N GLU A 206 10.04 -21.27 -7.45
CA GLU A 206 10.64 -22.27 -6.56
C GLU A 206 9.75 -23.50 -6.39
N LYS A 207 8.44 -23.34 -6.22
CA LYS A 207 7.49 -24.47 -6.14
C LYS A 207 7.43 -25.30 -7.41
N ARG A 208 7.80 -24.73 -8.55
CA ARG A 208 7.88 -25.41 -9.85
C ARG A 208 9.25 -26.04 -10.12
N GLY A 209 10.22 -25.82 -9.20
CA GLY A 209 11.61 -26.25 -9.40
C GLY A 209 12.33 -25.45 -10.49
N ASP A 210 11.97 -24.19 -10.66
CA ASP A 210 12.47 -23.30 -11.71
C ASP A 210 13.49 -22.31 -11.11
N ASP A 211 14.75 -22.36 -11.57
CA ASP A 211 15.83 -21.48 -11.12
C ASP A 211 15.77 -20.08 -11.76
N LEU A 212 14.73 -19.82 -12.53
CA LEU A 212 14.53 -18.58 -13.24
C LEU A 212 14.50 -17.33 -12.32
N HIS A 213 14.16 -17.52 -11.04
CA HIS A 213 14.13 -16.44 -10.05
C HIS A 213 15.51 -15.79 -9.85
N GLU A 214 16.63 -16.55 -9.93
CA GLU A 214 17.97 -15.98 -9.83
C GLU A 214 18.32 -15.12 -11.05
N LYS A 215 17.87 -15.52 -12.23
CA LYS A 215 18.04 -14.77 -13.47
C LYS A 215 17.28 -13.46 -13.42
N LEU A 216 16.04 -13.48 -12.89
CA LEU A 216 15.23 -12.27 -12.71
C LEU A 216 15.82 -11.31 -11.69
N ASP A 217 16.36 -11.80 -10.58
CA ASP A 217 17.07 -10.97 -9.59
C ASP A 217 18.19 -10.15 -10.22
N LYS A 218 18.93 -10.74 -11.15
CA LYS A 218 20.01 -10.06 -11.86
C LYS A 218 19.53 -9.05 -12.90
N LEU A 219 18.45 -9.37 -13.61
CA LEU A 219 17.95 -8.56 -14.74
C LEU A 219 17.10 -7.38 -14.28
N LEU A 220 16.30 -7.56 -13.24
CA LEU A 220 15.32 -6.57 -12.80
C LEU A 220 15.76 -5.80 -11.55
N GLY A 221 16.94 -6.11 -11.00
CA GLY A 221 17.41 -5.51 -9.76
C GLY A 221 16.45 -5.80 -8.58
N TRP A 222 15.86 -6.93 -8.64
CA TRP A 222 14.80 -7.35 -7.71
C TRP A 222 15.38 -7.86 -6.40
#